data_6ab16f7810cf1154088c16b9265b53b1
#
_entry.id   6ab16f7810cf1154088c16b9265b53b1
#
_cell.length_a   1.000
_cell.length_b   1.000
_cell.length_c   1.000
_cell.angle_alpha   90.00
_cell.angle_beta   90.00
_cell.angle_gamma   90.00
#
_symmetry.space_group_name_H-M   'P 1'
#
loop_
_entity.id
_entity.type
_entity.pdbx_description
1 polymer ?
#
loop_
_entity_poly.entity_id
_entity_poly.type
_entity_poly.pdbx_seq_one_letter_code
_entity_poly.pdbx_strand_id
1 'polypeptide(L)'
;MNRSNLANLSPIKLCLAIVLGVFLFAQSASATTVRVITSLGDFSIELFDDVTPITVTNFLNYVNSGRYNGALVHRSVPGFIIQTGSVTFDQQSSSFAPIVSDAAIQNEFEVSNTRGTVAMAKLPGDPNSATSEWFVNLADNSENLNEQNGGFTAFGRVIGDGMTVVDSIAALLTFTVNDLPNFPLIDFEGGTVASSNLVSMAIVVEEETVTAPNYFDEASGLLRVTVDAGTSGIASMAFSITATEPSVVVQLDLSSVEVLTETVDKIATFDAATGRLVLPELFVSGEAAFRNLIFILSDAEQLLFTLESFEQI
;
A
#
# COMPACT_ATOMS: atom_id res chain seq x y z
N MET A 1 39.25 12.51 -5.45
CA MET A 1 38.99 11.58 -6.54
C MET A 1 38.68 12.38 -7.79
N ASN A 2 39.37 12.06 -8.88
CA ASN A 2 39.56 12.94 -10.05
C ASN A 2 38.30 13.07 -10.92
N ARG A 3 37.85 14.28 -11.19
CA ARG A 3 36.73 14.60 -12.12
C ARG A 3 37.01 14.32 -13.61
N SER A 4 38.15 13.71 -13.96
CA SER A 4 38.61 13.53 -15.34
C SER A 4 38.26 12.19 -16.00
N ASN A 5 37.59 11.25 -15.32
CA ASN A 5 37.27 9.91 -15.85
C ASN A 5 35.85 9.72 -16.37
N LEU A 6 34.97 10.73 -16.27
CA LEU A 6 33.59 10.62 -16.77
C LEU A 6 33.43 11.08 -18.24
N ALA A 7 34.45 11.76 -18.79
CA ALA A 7 34.37 12.38 -20.14
C ALA A 7 34.66 11.41 -21.31
N ASN A 8 35.01 10.14 -21.07
CA ASN A 8 35.39 9.15 -22.10
C ASN A 8 34.55 7.87 -22.09
N LEU A 9 33.40 7.85 -21.43
CA LEU A 9 32.46 6.74 -21.57
C LEU A 9 31.63 6.93 -22.83
N SER A 10 31.63 5.94 -23.74
CA SER A 10 30.70 5.98 -24.88
C SER A 10 29.26 6.12 -24.34
N PRO A 11 28.34 6.78 -25.09
CA PRO A 11 26.95 6.97 -24.64
C PRO A 11 26.28 5.66 -24.21
N ILE A 12 26.70 4.54 -24.76
CA ILE A 12 26.25 3.19 -24.41
C ILE A 12 26.66 2.78 -22.98
N LYS A 13 27.89 3.11 -22.57
CA LYS A 13 28.35 2.81 -21.19
C LYS A 13 27.70 3.74 -20.15
N LEU A 14 27.31 4.94 -20.58
CA LEU A 14 26.58 5.87 -19.74
C LEU A 14 25.13 5.38 -19.53
N CYS A 15 24.47 4.86 -20.57
CA CYS A 15 23.12 4.25 -20.45
C CYS A 15 23.12 3.02 -19.54
N LEU A 16 24.12 2.12 -19.65
CA LEU A 16 24.23 0.96 -18.79
C LEU A 16 24.54 1.34 -17.33
N ALA A 17 25.37 2.37 -17.12
CA ALA A 17 25.65 2.89 -15.78
C ALA A 17 24.42 3.59 -15.17
N ILE A 18 23.53 4.17 -15.98
CA ILE A 18 22.28 4.78 -15.53
C ILE A 18 21.24 3.70 -15.22
N VAL A 19 21.06 2.71 -16.08
CA VAL A 19 20.16 1.58 -15.81
C VAL A 19 20.63 0.77 -14.60
N LEU A 20 21.93 0.47 -14.48
CA LEU A 20 22.50 -0.21 -13.30
C LEU A 20 22.56 0.70 -12.07
N GLY A 21 22.70 2.00 -12.24
CA GLY A 21 22.73 2.99 -11.16
C GLY A 21 21.37 3.25 -10.54
N VAL A 22 20.29 3.16 -11.31
CA VAL A 22 18.89 3.20 -10.81
C VAL A 22 18.61 1.98 -9.93
N PHE A 23 19.17 0.80 -10.25
CA PHE A 23 19.07 -0.38 -9.39
C PHE A 23 19.80 -0.26 -8.04
N LEU A 24 20.66 0.75 -7.85
CA LEU A 24 21.42 0.92 -6.61
C LEU A 24 20.94 2.06 -5.70
N PHE A 25 19.98 2.91 -6.14
CA PHE A 25 19.60 4.11 -5.39
C PHE A 25 18.10 4.38 -5.26
N ALA A 26 17.22 3.57 -5.80
CA ALA A 26 15.78 3.77 -5.66
C ALA A 26 15.12 2.57 -4.93
N GLN A 27 15.43 2.39 -3.66
CA GLN A 27 14.46 1.86 -2.73
C GLN A 27 13.72 3.06 -2.11
N SER A 28 12.92 3.75 -2.89
CA SER A 28 11.75 4.40 -2.33
C SER A 28 10.79 3.26 -2.04
N ALA A 29 10.80 2.75 -0.82
CA ALA A 29 9.74 1.87 -0.37
C ALA A 29 8.45 2.69 -0.49
N SER A 30 7.62 2.37 -1.47
CA SER A 30 6.25 2.87 -1.47
C SER A 30 5.61 2.43 -0.17
N ALA A 31 4.99 3.38 0.54
CA ALA A 31 4.37 3.08 1.83
C ALA A 31 3.24 2.07 1.62
N THR A 32 3.30 0.94 2.30
CA THR A 32 2.26 -0.09 2.20
C THR A 32 0.92 0.48 2.63
N THR A 33 -0.10 0.33 1.79
CA THR A 33 -1.46 0.73 2.11
C THR A 33 -2.32 -0.51 2.40
N VAL A 34 -3.13 -0.43 3.44
CA VAL A 34 -4.13 -1.45 3.75
C VAL A 34 -5.52 -0.85 3.78
N ARG A 35 -6.52 -1.59 3.28
CA ARG A 35 -7.93 -1.24 3.42
C ARG A 35 -8.56 -2.00 4.57
N VAL A 36 -9.18 -1.26 5.48
CA VAL A 36 -9.97 -1.76 6.58
C VAL A 36 -11.44 -1.71 6.16
N ILE A 37 -12.03 -2.85 5.95
CA ILE A 37 -13.42 -3.05 5.54
C ILE A 37 -14.24 -3.24 6.81
N THR A 38 -15.15 -2.32 7.12
CA THR A 38 -15.97 -2.42 8.36
C THR A 38 -17.47 -2.50 8.08
N SER A 39 -18.25 -2.88 9.11
CA SER A 39 -19.72 -2.85 9.04
C SER A 39 -20.31 -1.46 8.80
N LEU A 40 -19.53 -0.38 8.95
CA LEU A 40 -19.98 1.03 8.81
C LEU A 40 -19.31 1.76 7.64
N GLY A 41 -18.58 1.05 6.78
CA GLY A 41 -17.83 1.58 5.64
C GLY A 41 -16.35 1.25 5.72
N ASP A 42 -15.62 1.60 4.68
CA ASP A 42 -14.22 1.26 4.52
C ASP A 42 -13.34 2.50 4.74
N PHE A 43 -12.12 2.27 5.21
CA PHE A 43 -11.09 3.30 5.26
C PHE A 43 -9.71 2.69 5.00
N SER A 44 -8.79 3.48 4.45
CA SER A 44 -7.42 3.03 4.17
C SER A 44 -6.42 3.61 5.16
N ILE A 45 -5.39 2.83 5.46
CA ILE A 45 -4.27 3.18 6.33
C ILE A 45 -2.99 3.08 5.51
N GLU A 46 -2.23 4.17 5.42
CA GLU A 46 -0.86 4.20 4.96
C GLU A 46 0.06 3.80 6.10
N LEU A 47 0.89 2.78 5.92
CA LEU A 47 1.82 2.28 6.94
C LEU A 47 3.15 3.03 6.89
N PHE A 48 3.84 3.08 8.01
CA PHE A 48 5.14 3.75 8.14
C PHE A 48 6.29 2.72 8.06
N ASP A 49 6.41 2.06 6.91
CA ASP A 49 7.31 0.92 6.67
C ASP A 49 8.77 1.22 7.07
N ASP A 50 9.29 2.38 6.70
CA ASP A 50 10.67 2.77 6.99
C ASP A 50 10.90 3.27 8.42
N VAL A 51 9.84 3.77 9.08
CA VAL A 51 9.93 4.39 10.41
C VAL A 51 9.71 3.37 11.52
N THR A 52 8.76 2.44 11.31
CA THR A 52 8.38 1.43 12.30
C THR A 52 8.33 0.02 11.71
N PRO A 53 9.43 -0.47 11.09
CA PRO A 53 9.45 -1.70 10.31
C PRO A 53 9.08 -2.96 11.08
N ILE A 54 9.45 -3.08 12.36
CA ILE A 54 9.09 -4.23 13.21
C ILE A 54 7.58 -4.25 13.44
N THR A 55 7.00 -3.09 13.75
CA THR A 55 5.58 -2.93 14.03
C THR A 55 4.75 -3.16 12.77
N VAL A 56 5.15 -2.60 11.63
CA VAL A 56 4.50 -2.83 10.33
C VAL A 56 4.54 -4.31 9.96
N THR A 57 5.70 -4.96 10.07
CA THR A 57 5.84 -6.40 9.82
C THR A 57 4.91 -7.22 10.71
N ASN A 58 4.85 -6.91 12.01
CA ASN A 58 3.94 -7.57 12.95
C ASN A 58 2.47 -7.39 12.53
N PHE A 59 2.05 -6.17 12.22
CA PHE A 59 0.69 -5.86 11.80
C PHE A 59 0.32 -6.63 10.52
N LEU A 60 1.19 -6.59 9.49
CA LEU A 60 0.99 -7.31 8.23
C LEU A 60 0.95 -8.82 8.39
N ASN A 61 1.63 -9.42 9.37
CA ASN A 61 1.52 -10.84 9.69
C ASN A 61 0.09 -11.21 10.11
N TYR A 62 -0.60 -10.37 10.89
CA TYR A 62 -2.02 -10.58 11.23
C TYR A 62 -2.94 -10.36 10.03
N VAL A 63 -2.67 -9.35 9.20
CA VAL A 63 -3.43 -9.09 7.98
C VAL A 63 -3.32 -10.28 7.02
N ASN A 64 -2.10 -10.66 6.63
CA ASN A 64 -1.83 -11.71 5.64
C ASN A 64 -2.28 -13.10 6.09
N SER A 65 -2.25 -13.37 7.40
CA SER A 65 -2.78 -14.63 7.97
C SER A 65 -4.31 -14.63 8.16
N GLY A 66 -4.99 -13.52 7.85
CA GLY A 66 -6.44 -13.39 7.98
C GLY A 66 -6.92 -13.33 9.43
N ARG A 67 -6.04 -13.16 10.42
CA ARG A 67 -6.40 -13.14 11.85
C ARG A 67 -7.24 -11.92 12.25
N TYR A 68 -7.21 -10.84 11.45
CA TYR A 68 -8.10 -9.71 11.66
C TYR A 68 -9.47 -9.85 10.97
N ASN A 69 -9.73 -10.95 10.24
CA ASN A 69 -11.05 -11.18 9.65
C ASN A 69 -12.09 -11.47 10.75
N GLY A 70 -13.09 -10.59 10.83
CA GLY A 70 -14.08 -10.62 11.90
C GLY A 70 -13.62 -9.99 13.22
N ALA A 71 -12.45 -9.33 13.26
CA ALA A 71 -12.02 -8.56 14.42
C ALA A 71 -13.04 -7.46 14.75
N LEU A 72 -13.25 -7.21 16.05
CA LEU A 72 -14.23 -6.24 16.52
C LEU A 72 -13.57 -4.97 17.03
N VAL A 73 -14.22 -3.82 16.79
CA VAL A 73 -13.93 -2.64 17.61
C VAL A 73 -14.55 -2.90 18.98
N HIS A 74 -13.69 -3.24 19.93
CA HIS A 74 -14.12 -3.65 21.27
C HIS A 74 -14.06 -2.54 22.31
N ARG A 75 -13.50 -1.38 21.93
CA ARG A 75 -13.43 -0.18 22.79
C ARG A 75 -13.49 1.08 21.96
N SER A 76 -14.35 2.01 22.36
CA SER A 76 -14.45 3.36 21.78
C SER A 76 -14.55 4.38 22.90
N VAL A 77 -13.61 5.32 22.94
CA VAL A 77 -13.61 6.45 23.89
C VAL A 77 -13.66 7.73 23.06
N PRO A 78 -14.81 8.39 22.96
CA PRO A 78 -14.97 9.59 22.15
C PRO A 78 -13.94 10.68 22.47
N GLY A 79 -13.36 11.28 21.47
CA GLY A 79 -12.31 12.30 21.62
C GLY A 79 -10.95 11.74 22.05
N PHE A 80 -10.81 10.41 22.14
CA PHE A 80 -9.55 9.75 22.46
C PHE A 80 -9.18 8.71 21.41
N ILE A 81 -9.75 7.49 21.45
CA ILE A 81 -9.41 6.40 20.51
C ILE A 81 -10.62 5.52 20.19
N ILE A 82 -10.53 4.78 19.05
CA ILE A 82 -11.19 3.49 18.85
C ILE A 82 -10.13 2.39 18.82
N GLN A 83 -10.39 1.23 19.46
CA GLN A 83 -9.42 0.15 19.65
C GLN A 83 -10.00 -1.20 19.20
N THR A 84 -9.16 -2.02 18.56
CA THR A 84 -9.49 -3.31 17.95
C THR A 84 -8.33 -4.29 18.09
N GLY A 85 -8.47 -5.49 17.49
CA GLY A 85 -7.38 -6.48 17.41
C GLY A 85 -7.30 -7.42 18.62
N SER A 86 -8.30 -7.41 19.53
CA SER A 86 -8.35 -8.31 20.70
C SER A 86 -9.20 -9.54 20.43
N VAL A 87 -10.41 -9.34 19.90
CA VAL A 87 -11.46 -10.38 19.82
C VAL A 87 -12.15 -10.38 18.45
N THR A 88 -12.63 -11.56 18.09
CA THR A 88 -13.60 -11.80 17.00
C THR A 88 -14.93 -12.30 17.58
N PHE A 89 -15.97 -12.34 16.77
CA PHE A 89 -17.26 -12.93 17.13
C PHE A 89 -17.50 -14.22 16.34
N ASP A 90 -17.64 -15.31 17.06
CA ASP A 90 -18.06 -16.60 16.50
C ASP A 90 -19.59 -16.66 16.44
N GLN A 91 -20.15 -16.62 15.23
CA GLN A 91 -21.59 -16.67 15.01
C GLN A 91 -22.22 -18.01 15.40
N GLN A 92 -21.48 -19.13 15.36
CA GLN A 92 -22.02 -20.46 15.70
C GLN A 92 -22.23 -20.63 17.21
N SER A 93 -21.24 -20.19 17.98
CA SER A 93 -21.32 -20.24 19.45
C SER A 93 -21.92 -18.98 20.07
N SER A 94 -22.17 -17.93 19.28
CA SER A 94 -22.60 -16.60 19.74
C SER A 94 -21.69 -16.07 20.87
N SER A 95 -20.38 -16.27 20.73
CA SER A 95 -19.38 -15.91 21.74
C SER A 95 -18.20 -15.15 21.15
N PHE A 96 -17.51 -14.39 22.00
CA PHE A 96 -16.26 -13.75 21.63
C PHE A 96 -15.10 -14.74 21.75
N ALA A 97 -14.24 -14.75 20.73
CA ALA A 97 -13.01 -15.53 20.72
C ALA A 97 -11.81 -14.58 20.66
N PRO A 98 -10.75 -14.80 21.46
CA PRO A 98 -9.56 -13.98 21.40
C PRO A 98 -8.83 -14.21 20.07
N ILE A 99 -8.23 -13.15 19.51
CA ILE A 99 -7.30 -13.28 18.41
C ILE A 99 -6.02 -13.94 18.91
N VAL A 100 -5.58 -15.00 18.22
CA VAL A 100 -4.32 -15.69 18.55
C VAL A 100 -3.15 -14.73 18.31
N SER A 101 -2.46 -14.39 19.39
CA SER A 101 -1.35 -13.42 19.35
C SER A 101 0.00 -14.10 19.09
N ASP A 102 0.85 -13.42 18.30
CA ASP A 102 2.26 -13.73 18.17
C ASP A 102 3.04 -13.25 19.41
N ALA A 103 4.37 -13.45 19.42
CA ALA A 103 5.22 -12.89 20.45
C ALA A 103 5.17 -11.35 20.43
N ALA A 104 5.28 -10.76 21.62
CA ALA A 104 5.34 -9.30 21.75
C ALA A 104 6.58 -8.71 21.05
N ILE A 105 6.42 -7.50 20.53
CA ILE A 105 7.44 -6.80 19.74
C ILE A 105 8.08 -5.65 20.51
N GLN A 106 9.27 -5.26 20.07
CA GLN A 106 9.95 -4.08 20.57
C GLN A 106 9.20 -2.81 20.20
N ASN A 107 9.16 -1.84 21.12
CA ASN A 107 8.57 -0.53 20.88
C ASN A 107 9.45 0.31 19.95
N GLU A 108 8.81 0.92 18.94
CA GLU A 108 9.45 1.78 17.93
C GLU A 108 8.84 3.19 17.97
N PHE A 109 8.56 3.71 19.16
CA PHE A 109 7.95 5.04 19.27
C PHE A 109 8.87 6.12 18.67
N GLU A 110 8.40 6.75 17.60
CA GLU A 110 9.06 7.86 16.91
C GLU A 110 8.05 8.90 16.44
N VAL A 111 6.89 8.45 15.93
CA VAL A 111 5.84 9.31 15.39
C VAL A 111 4.84 9.68 16.47
N SER A 112 4.48 10.97 16.53
CA SER A 112 3.55 11.52 17.52
C SER A 112 2.11 10.98 17.32
N ASN A 113 1.43 10.68 18.44
CA ASN A 113 0.06 10.18 18.48
C ASN A 113 -0.96 11.32 18.27
N THR A 114 -1.02 11.85 17.05
CA THR A 114 -1.97 12.88 16.63
C THR A 114 -3.22 12.27 16.01
N ARG A 115 -4.29 13.08 15.81
CA ARG A 115 -5.52 12.61 15.17
C ARG A 115 -5.24 11.92 13.83
N GLY A 116 -5.84 10.74 13.64
CA GLY A 116 -5.74 9.93 12.43
C GLY A 116 -4.56 8.98 12.42
N THR A 117 -3.57 9.10 13.34
CA THR A 117 -2.52 8.08 13.45
C THR A 117 -3.06 6.79 14.06
N VAL A 118 -2.46 5.67 13.63
CA VAL A 118 -2.78 4.31 14.05
C VAL A 118 -1.62 3.76 14.86
N ALA A 119 -1.88 3.32 16.10
CA ALA A 119 -0.83 2.92 17.02
C ALA A 119 -1.12 1.59 17.72
N MET A 120 -0.03 0.89 18.15
CA MET A 120 -0.14 -0.38 18.88
C MET A 120 -0.55 -0.16 20.33
N ALA A 121 -1.53 -0.94 20.80
CA ALA A 121 -1.84 -1.04 22.22
C ALA A 121 -0.81 -1.90 22.96
N LYS A 122 -0.61 -1.59 24.25
CA LYS A 122 0.40 -2.25 25.11
C LYS A 122 -0.15 -2.48 26.52
N LEU A 123 0.44 -3.43 27.22
CA LEU A 123 0.17 -3.64 28.63
C LEU A 123 0.75 -2.51 29.48
N PRO A 124 0.06 -2.08 30.53
CA PRO A 124 0.57 -1.03 31.42
C PRO A 124 1.93 -1.41 32.03
N GLY A 125 2.90 -0.51 31.94
CA GLY A 125 4.24 -0.68 32.53
C GLY A 125 5.19 -1.56 31.73
N ASP A 126 4.78 -2.08 30.57
CA ASP A 126 5.66 -2.83 29.67
C ASP A 126 5.65 -2.22 28.26
N PRO A 127 6.67 -1.42 27.90
CA PRO A 127 6.75 -0.76 26.60
C PRO A 127 6.87 -1.75 25.43
N ASN A 128 7.35 -2.97 25.66
CA ASN A 128 7.59 -3.99 24.62
C ASN A 128 6.55 -5.11 24.65
N SER A 129 5.31 -4.80 25.02
CA SER A 129 4.22 -5.79 25.16
C SER A 129 3.19 -5.78 24.01
N ALA A 130 3.43 -4.99 22.97
CA ALA A 130 2.52 -4.93 21.83
C ALA A 130 2.46 -6.29 21.09
N THR A 131 1.24 -6.74 20.73
CA THR A 131 1.00 -7.96 19.96
C THR A 131 0.04 -7.71 18.80
N SER A 132 -1.29 -7.94 18.99
CA SER A 132 -2.32 -7.83 17.96
C SER A 132 -3.20 -6.59 18.10
N GLU A 133 -3.28 -5.98 19.27
CA GLU A 133 -4.20 -4.87 19.50
C GLU A 133 -3.64 -3.53 19.01
N TRP A 134 -4.49 -2.76 18.34
CA TRP A 134 -4.16 -1.44 17.84
C TRP A 134 -5.34 -0.49 17.95
N PHE A 135 -5.08 0.82 17.82
CA PHE A 135 -6.10 1.85 17.93
C PHE A 135 -5.87 2.99 16.93
N VAL A 136 -6.95 3.70 16.62
CA VAL A 136 -6.90 4.95 15.84
C VAL A 136 -7.09 6.12 16.80
N ASN A 137 -6.24 7.13 16.71
CA ASN A 137 -6.33 8.36 17.47
C ASN A 137 -7.45 9.25 16.92
N LEU A 138 -8.44 9.60 17.76
CA LEU A 138 -9.56 10.49 17.39
C LEU A 138 -9.25 11.97 17.62
N ALA A 139 -8.20 12.28 18.36
CA ALA A 139 -7.74 13.62 18.68
C ALA A 139 -6.21 13.66 18.71
N ASP A 140 -5.64 14.82 18.97
CA ASP A 140 -4.24 14.94 19.35
C ASP A 140 -4.08 14.41 20.79
N ASN A 141 -3.49 13.23 20.90
CA ASN A 141 -3.25 12.52 22.14
C ASN A 141 -1.75 12.56 22.53
N SER A 142 -0.97 13.42 21.90
CA SER A 142 0.49 13.48 22.04
C SER A 142 0.93 13.72 23.49
N GLU A 143 0.28 14.63 24.22
CA GLU A 143 0.61 14.90 25.63
C GLU A 143 0.51 13.66 26.52
N ASN A 144 -0.35 12.72 26.17
CA ASN A 144 -0.59 11.50 26.93
C ASN A 144 0.21 10.31 26.36
N LEU A 145 -0.02 9.98 25.08
CA LEU A 145 0.44 8.72 24.49
C LEU A 145 1.91 8.75 24.05
N ASN A 146 2.50 9.92 23.89
CA ASN A 146 3.94 10.02 23.60
C ASN A 146 4.80 9.81 24.87
N GLU A 147 4.26 10.14 26.04
CA GLU A 147 5.01 10.12 27.30
C GLU A 147 4.83 8.83 28.09
N GLN A 148 3.63 8.25 28.04
CA GLN A 148 3.32 7.05 28.83
C GLN A 148 3.97 5.80 28.26
N ASN A 149 4.44 4.91 29.15
CA ASN A 149 4.87 3.55 28.81
C ASN A 149 5.92 3.51 27.66
N GLY A 150 6.83 4.50 27.62
CA GLY A 150 7.85 4.64 26.57
C GLY A 150 7.31 5.12 25.21
N GLY A 151 6.15 5.78 25.18
CA GLY A 151 5.45 6.21 23.97
C GLY A 151 4.76 5.07 23.23
N PHE A 152 3.58 5.31 22.68
CA PHE A 152 2.86 4.31 21.87
C PHE A 152 3.27 4.43 20.41
N THR A 153 3.79 3.35 19.81
CA THR A 153 4.25 3.31 18.42
C THR A 153 3.12 3.58 17.45
N ALA A 154 3.07 4.78 16.88
CA ALA A 154 2.23 5.05 15.72
C ALA A 154 2.92 4.47 14.48
N PHE A 155 2.29 3.49 13.83
CA PHE A 155 2.85 2.72 12.72
C PHE A 155 2.15 2.97 11.37
N GLY A 156 1.18 3.89 11.36
CA GLY A 156 0.46 4.27 10.16
C GLY A 156 -0.47 5.44 10.41
N ARG A 157 -1.15 5.86 9.36
CA ARG A 157 -2.18 6.92 9.42
C ARG A 157 -3.35 6.60 8.51
N VAL A 158 -4.55 6.98 8.92
CA VAL A 158 -5.74 6.96 8.08
C VAL A 158 -5.60 8.01 7.00
N ILE A 159 -5.83 7.63 5.74
CA ILE A 159 -5.68 8.50 4.57
C ILE A 159 -7.02 8.85 3.93
N GLY A 160 -7.01 9.84 3.04
CA GLY A 160 -8.20 10.33 2.35
C GLY A 160 -9.26 10.84 3.33
N ASP A 161 -10.50 10.51 3.07
CA ASP A 161 -11.66 10.81 3.91
C ASP A 161 -12.04 9.69 4.89
N GLY A 162 -11.12 8.71 5.09
CA GLY A 162 -11.33 7.55 5.95
C GLY A 162 -11.66 7.89 7.40
N MET A 163 -11.21 9.05 7.90
CA MET A 163 -11.60 9.52 9.24
C MET A 163 -13.09 9.77 9.40
N THR A 164 -13.85 9.93 8.31
CA THR A 164 -15.32 10.02 8.36
C THR A 164 -15.94 8.71 8.86
N VAL A 165 -15.42 7.57 8.39
CA VAL A 165 -15.86 6.24 8.85
C VAL A 165 -15.42 6.01 10.30
N VAL A 166 -14.17 6.33 10.64
CA VAL A 166 -13.65 6.23 12.01
C VAL A 166 -14.47 7.05 13.00
N ASP A 167 -14.86 8.28 12.64
CA ASP A 167 -15.70 9.15 13.46
C ASP A 167 -17.14 8.61 13.59
N SER A 168 -17.68 7.96 12.54
CA SER A 168 -19.00 7.32 12.63
C SER A 168 -19.01 6.16 13.61
N ILE A 169 -17.92 5.37 13.66
CA ILE A 169 -17.72 4.33 14.68
C ILE A 169 -17.62 4.95 16.08
N ALA A 170 -16.86 6.03 16.22
CA ALA A 170 -16.65 6.71 17.49
C ALA A 170 -17.95 7.40 18.01
N ALA A 171 -18.88 7.70 17.13
CA ALA A 171 -20.18 8.31 17.48
C ALA A 171 -21.21 7.30 18.01
N LEU A 172 -20.96 5.99 17.88
CA LEU A 172 -21.85 4.97 18.40
C LEU A 172 -21.99 5.04 19.93
N LEU A 173 -23.16 4.67 20.42
CA LEU A 173 -23.34 4.46 21.85
C LEU A 173 -22.49 3.27 22.33
N THR A 174 -21.90 3.45 23.49
CA THR A 174 -21.03 2.42 24.09
C THR A 174 -21.68 1.78 25.30
N PHE A 175 -21.42 0.49 25.49
CA PHE A 175 -21.97 -0.36 26.52
C PHE A 175 -20.86 -1.17 27.21
N THR A 176 -21.19 -1.85 28.28
CA THR A 176 -20.32 -2.93 28.82
C THR A 176 -20.80 -4.27 28.28
N VAL A 177 -19.95 -4.95 27.52
CA VAL A 177 -20.26 -6.26 26.90
C VAL A 177 -19.20 -7.27 27.35
N ASN A 178 -19.59 -8.36 28.01
CA ASN A 178 -18.69 -9.39 28.53
C ASN A 178 -17.49 -8.80 29.30
N ASP A 179 -17.77 -7.90 30.25
CA ASP A 179 -16.78 -7.17 31.06
C ASP A 179 -15.86 -6.20 30.28
N LEU A 180 -16.08 -6.02 28.97
CA LEU A 180 -15.38 -5.01 28.16
C LEU A 180 -16.18 -3.70 28.22
N PRO A 181 -15.64 -2.64 28.87
CA PRO A 181 -16.30 -1.35 28.94
C PRO A 181 -16.09 -0.55 27.66
N ASN A 182 -16.98 0.41 27.40
CA ASN A 182 -16.93 1.28 26.23
C ASN A 182 -16.98 0.54 24.88
N PHE A 183 -17.72 -0.56 24.82
CA PHE A 183 -17.91 -1.36 23.61
C PHE A 183 -18.94 -0.68 22.70
N PRO A 184 -18.58 -0.23 21.47
CA PRO A 184 -19.50 0.45 20.57
C PRO A 184 -20.48 -0.55 19.95
N LEU A 185 -21.78 -0.24 19.95
CA LEU A 185 -22.81 -1.08 19.36
C LEU A 185 -23.67 -0.29 18.35
N ILE A 186 -23.96 -0.94 17.23
CA ILE A 186 -24.83 -0.42 16.16
C ILE A 186 -26.29 -0.70 16.56
N ASP A 187 -27.15 0.32 16.54
CA ASP A 187 -28.60 0.23 16.72
C ASP A 187 -29.05 -0.70 17.88
N PHE A 188 -28.32 -0.66 19.00
CA PHE A 188 -28.58 -1.51 20.15
C PHE A 188 -29.50 -0.81 21.16
N GLU A 189 -30.70 -1.35 21.33
CA GLU A 189 -31.71 -0.84 22.27
C GLU A 189 -31.79 -1.63 23.58
N GLY A 190 -30.90 -2.61 23.76
CA GLY A 190 -30.86 -3.50 24.94
C GLY A 190 -31.14 -4.96 24.62
N GLY A 191 -30.93 -5.85 25.60
CA GLY A 191 -31.10 -7.29 25.44
C GLY A 191 -29.80 -8.03 25.09
N THR A 192 -29.91 -9.10 24.27
CA THR A 192 -28.76 -9.88 23.84
C THR A 192 -28.10 -9.24 22.64
N VAL A 193 -26.77 -9.03 22.69
CA VAL A 193 -25.99 -8.51 21.57
C VAL A 193 -25.97 -9.53 20.44
N ALA A 194 -26.44 -9.11 19.26
CA ALA A 194 -26.41 -9.88 18.02
C ALA A 194 -25.22 -9.46 17.17
N SER A 195 -24.84 -10.27 16.19
CA SER A 195 -23.75 -9.95 15.24
C SER A 195 -24.00 -8.65 14.47
N SER A 196 -25.27 -8.31 14.19
CA SER A 196 -25.67 -7.04 13.53
C SER A 196 -25.40 -5.79 14.37
N ASN A 197 -25.24 -5.94 15.70
CA ASN A 197 -24.91 -4.83 16.59
C ASN A 197 -23.38 -4.57 16.67
N LEU A 198 -22.56 -5.46 16.11
CA LEU A 198 -21.11 -5.41 16.27
C LEU A 198 -20.44 -4.65 15.13
N VAL A 199 -19.46 -3.80 15.46
CA VAL A 199 -18.56 -3.20 14.48
C VAL A 199 -17.47 -4.22 14.21
N SER A 200 -17.65 -5.02 13.17
CA SER A 200 -16.66 -6.01 12.71
C SER A 200 -15.83 -5.45 11.56
N MET A 201 -14.62 -5.99 11.37
CA MET A 201 -13.75 -5.62 10.28
C MET A 201 -13.03 -6.79 9.65
N ALA A 202 -12.55 -6.57 8.42
CA ALA A 202 -11.52 -7.35 7.75
C ALA A 202 -10.48 -6.37 7.20
N ILE A 203 -9.23 -6.81 7.07
CA ILE A 203 -8.16 -5.96 6.57
C ILE A 203 -7.47 -6.68 5.42
N VAL A 204 -7.27 -5.96 4.32
CA VAL A 204 -6.56 -6.45 3.13
C VAL A 204 -5.44 -5.47 2.77
N VAL A 205 -4.30 -5.99 2.33
CA VAL A 205 -3.27 -5.14 1.72
C VAL A 205 -3.84 -4.63 0.41
N GLU A 206 -3.84 -3.31 0.22
CA GLU A 206 -4.13 -2.74 -1.09
C GLU A 206 -2.88 -2.97 -1.94
N GLU A 207 -3.01 -3.81 -2.96
CA GLU A 207 -2.01 -3.79 -4.01
C GLU A 207 -2.07 -2.40 -4.63
N GLU A 208 -0.94 -1.69 -4.66
CA GLU A 208 -0.87 -0.50 -5.49
C GLU A 208 -1.26 -0.93 -6.91
N THR A 209 -2.50 -0.68 -7.28
CA THR A 209 -2.81 -0.56 -8.68
C THR A 209 -2.04 0.66 -9.14
N VAL A 210 -0.84 0.43 -9.65
CA VAL A 210 -0.06 1.48 -10.31
C VAL A 210 -0.98 2.00 -11.41
N THR A 211 -1.67 3.09 -11.12
CA THR A 211 -2.55 3.78 -12.09
C THR A 211 -1.73 4.45 -13.17
N ALA A 212 -0.42 4.35 -13.09
CA ALA A 212 0.48 4.77 -14.14
C ALA A 212 0.26 3.92 -15.38
N PRO A 213 -0.05 4.51 -16.54
CA PRO A 213 -0.33 3.78 -17.75
C PRO A 213 0.89 3.02 -18.28
N ASN A 214 2.10 3.47 -17.91
CA ASN A 214 3.36 2.85 -18.32
C ASN A 214 4.27 2.76 -17.10
N TYR A 215 4.61 1.56 -16.69
CA TYR A 215 5.47 1.33 -15.52
C TYR A 215 6.35 0.10 -15.67
N PHE A 216 7.48 0.11 -14.98
CA PHE A 216 8.32 -1.07 -14.84
C PHE A 216 7.96 -1.76 -13.52
N ASP A 217 7.50 -2.99 -13.63
CA ASP A 217 7.21 -3.85 -12.50
C ASP A 217 8.50 -4.59 -12.09
N GLU A 218 9.12 -4.13 -11.00
CA GLU A 218 10.37 -4.69 -10.50
C GLU A 218 10.24 -6.12 -9.99
N ALA A 219 9.05 -6.50 -9.51
CA ALA A 219 8.81 -7.84 -8.97
C ALA A 219 8.79 -8.90 -10.09
N SER A 220 8.17 -8.57 -11.23
CA SER A 220 8.12 -9.47 -12.40
C SER A 220 9.24 -9.22 -13.43
N GLY A 221 9.93 -8.06 -13.35
CA GLY A 221 10.91 -7.63 -14.35
C GLY A 221 10.29 -7.23 -15.69
N LEU A 222 9.00 -6.90 -15.72
CA LEU A 222 8.25 -6.59 -16.93
C LEU A 222 8.02 -5.07 -17.06
N LEU A 223 8.16 -4.57 -18.27
CA LEU A 223 7.68 -3.25 -18.65
C LEU A 223 6.20 -3.37 -19.03
N ARG A 224 5.31 -2.75 -18.28
CA ARG A 224 3.89 -2.67 -18.57
C ARG A 224 3.56 -1.35 -19.25
N VAL A 225 2.82 -1.43 -20.37
CA VAL A 225 2.51 -0.28 -21.21
C VAL A 225 1.03 -0.30 -21.56
N THR A 226 0.38 0.85 -21.38
CA THR A 226 -0.99 1.06 -21.86
C THR A 226 -0.94 1.87 -23.14
N VAL A 227 -1.48 1.31 -24.22
CA VAL A 227 -1.39 1.88 -25.59
C VAL A 227 -2.77 2.21 -26.11
N ASP A 228 -2.90 3.37 -26.74
CA ASP A 228 -4.05 3.68 -27.60
C ASP A 228 -3.92 2.89 -28.92
N ALA A 229 -4.76 1.90 -29.10
CA ALA A 229 -4.86 1.08 -30.31
C ALA A 229 -5.88 1.66 -31.32
N GLY A 230 -6.24 2.93 -31.19
CA GLY A 230 -7.15 3.63 -32.10
C GLY A 230 -8.55 3.07 -32.10
N THR A 231 -9.03 2.56 -33.23
CA THR A 231 -10.39 1.99 -33.35
C THR A 231 -10.59 0.71 -32.54
N SER A 232 -9.52 0.07 -32.07
CA SER A 232 -9.57 -1.14 -31.24
C SER A 232 -9.64 -0.85 -29.74
N GLY A 233 -9.59 0.44 -29.35
CA GLY A 233 -9.67 0.88 -27.96
C GLY A 233 -8.30 0.99 -27.31
N ILE A 234 -8.30 1.01 -25.98
CA ILE A 234 -7.09 1.08 -25.17
C ILE A 234 -6.73 -0.34 -24.72
N ALA A 235 -5.44 -0.69 -24.79
CA ALA A 235 -4.96 -1.99 -24.36
C ALA A 235 -3.73 -1.87 -23.46
N SER A 236 -3.73 -2.64 -22.38
CA SER A 236 -2.55 -2.88 -21.54
C SER A 236 -1.78 -4.09 -22.09
N MET A 237 -0.45 -4.03 -22.05
CA MET A 237 0.41 -5.11 -22.50
C MET A 237 1.74 -5.11 -21.75
N ALA A 238 2.38 -6.28 -21.67
CA ALA A 238 3.66 -6.45 -21.00
C ALA A 238 4.78 -6.75 -22.01
N PHE A 239 5.96 -6.22 -21.71
CA PHE A 239 7.19 -6.47 -22.44
C PHE A 239 8.25 -7.03 -21.50
N SER A 240 8.95 -8.07 -21.93
CA SER A 240 10.14 -8.55 -21.25
C SER A 240 11.40 -7.87 -21.80
N ILE A 241 12.38 -7.56 -20.95
CA ILE A 241 13.69 -7.06 -21.39
C ILE A 241 14.50 -8.24 -21.90
N THR A 242 14.85 -8.22 -23.20
CA THR A 242 15.62 -9.32 -23.83
C THR A 242 17.09 -8.98 -23.98
N ALA A 243 17.44 -7.68 -24.05
CA ALA A 243 18.82 -7.21 -24.08
C ALA A 243 18.93 -5.81 -23.49
N THR A 244 20.10 -5.49 -22.93
CA THR A 244 20.42 -4.18 -22.40
C THR A 244 21.64 -3.54 -23.10
N GLU A 245 22.38 -4.32 -23.87
CA GLU A 245 23.54 -3.89 -24.67
C GLU A 245 23.43 -4.43 -26.11
N PRO A 246 23.84 -3.69 -27.14
CA PRO A 246 24.30 -2.30 -27.11
C PRO A 246 23.15 -1.27 -26.93
N SER A 247 21.89 -1.71 -26.94
CA SER A 247 20.70 -0.92 -26.68
C SER A 247 19.70 -1.77 -25.91
N VAL A 248 18.80 -1.14 -25.18
CA VAL A 248 17.69 -1.85 -24.52
C VAL A 248 16.76 -2.38 -25.59
N VAL A 249 16.49 -3.68 -25.54
CA VAL A 249 15.54 -4.38 -26.42
C VAL A 249 14.49 -5.01 -25.54
N VAL A 250 13.23 -4.77 -25.86
CA VAL A 250 12.07 -5.37 -25.17
C VAL A 250 11.24 -6.19 -26.14
N GLN A 251 10.66 -7.27 -25.66
CA GLN A 251 9.82 -8.17 -26.43
C GLN A 251 8.39 -8.13 -25.89
N LEU A 252 7.42 -7.88 -26.77
CA LEU A 252 6.00 -7.94 -26.42
C LEU A 252 5.55 -9.38 -26.14
N ASP A 253 4.90 -9.59 -25.01
CA ASP A 253 4.16 -10.81 -24.71
C ASP A 253 2.70 -10.64 -25.16
N LEU A 254 2.33 -11.26 -26.29
CA LEU A 254 0.96 -11.19 -26.82
C LEU A 254 -0.08 -11.81 -25.86
N SER A 255 0.31 -12.73 -25.01
CA SER A 255 -0.61 -13.35 -24.05
C SER A 255 -1.00 -12.39 -22.92
N SER A 256 -0.24 -11.31 -22.74
CA SER A 256 -0.47 -10.28 -21.73
C SER A 256 -1.43 -9.17 -22.18
N VAL A 257 -1.86 -9.17 -23.43
CA VAL A 257 -2.69 -8.08 -23.99
C VAL A 257 -4.10 -8.13 -23.42
N GLU A 258 -4.49 -7.06 -22.73
CA GLU A 258 -5.81 -6.88 -22.14
C GLU A 258 -6.44 -5.58 -22.64
N VAL A 259 -7.68 -5.66 -23.14
CA VAL A 259 -8.43 -4.48 -23.60
C VAL A 259 -9.07 -3.80 -22.39
N LEU A 260 -8.81 -2.52 -22.22
CA LEU A 260 -9.33 -1.72 -21.12
C LEU A 260 -10.60 -1.00 -21.53
N THR A 261 -11.52 -0.87 -20.58
CA THR A 261 -12.80 -0.14 -20.75
C THR A 261 -12.76 1.29 -20.24
N GLU A 262 -11.72 1.64 -19.48
CA GLU A 262 -11.54 2.96 -18.89
C GLU A 262 -10.51 3.79 -19.66
N THR A 263 -10.71 5.11 -19.69
CA THR A 263 -9.74 6.04 -20.26
C THR A 263 -8.70 6.37 -19.19
N VAL A 264 -7.43 6.21 -19.56
CA VAL A 264 -6.28 6.55 -18.71
C VAL A 264 -5.51 7.69 -19.38
N ASP A 265 -5.05 8.66 -18.59
CA ASP A 265 -4.21 9.75 -19.09
C ASP A 265 -2.77 9.27 -19.35
N LYS A 266 -2.04 10.00 -20.22
CA LYS A 266 -0.62 9.74 -20.51
C LYS A 266 -0.30 8.33 -21.02
N ILE A 267 -1.24 7.73 -21.75
CA ILE A 267 -1.04 6.41 -22.38
C ILE A 267 0.00 6.51 -23.51
N ALA A 268 0.65 5.39 -23.80
CA ALA A 268 1.57 5.29 -24.93
C ALA A 268 0.81 5.35 -26.26
N THR A 269 1.52 5.70 -27.32
CA THR A 269 1.00 5.67 -28.68
C THR A 269 1.88 4.80 -29.56
N PHE A 270 1.27 4.03 -30.46
CA PHE A 270 1.99 3.23 -31.45
C PHE A 270 1.63 3.68 -32.87
N ASP A 271 2.64 4.11 -33.62
CA ASP A 271 2.51 4.42 -35.04
C ASP A 271 2.97 3.21 -35.89
N ALA A 272 2.03 2.51 -36.45
CA ALA A 272 2.29 1.33 -37.29
C ALA A 272 3.04 1.66 -38.61
N ALA A 273 3.00 2.92 -39.10
CA ALA A 273 3.68 3.30 -40.34
C ALA A 273 5.20 3.47 -40.11
N THR A 274 5.59 3.90 -38.93
CA THR A 274 7.00 4.11 -38.54
C THR A 274 7.53 3.04 -37.60
N GLY A 275 6.68 2.20 -37.05
CA GLY A 275 7.02 1.20 -36.01
C GLY A 275 7.39 1.82 -34.66
N ARG A 276 7.00 3.09 -34.41
CA ARG A 276 7.36 3.82 -33.19
C ARG A 276 6.33 3.61 -32.08
N LEU A 277 6.81 3.15 -30.92
CA LEU A 277 6.06 3.13 -29.67
C LEU A 277 6.60 4.26 -28.79
N VAL A 278 5.75 5.22 -28.45
CA VAL A 278 6.13 6.41 -27.66
C VAL A 278 5.42 6.36 -26.31
N LEU A 279 6.20 6.31 -25.23
CA LEU A 279 5.71 6.40 -23.86
C LEU A 279 5.93 7.84 -23.37
N PRO A 280 4.87 8.60 -23.05
CA PRO A 280 5.01 9.96 -22.53
C PRO A 280 5.80 10.00 -21.21
N GLU A 281 5.49 9.08 -20.32
CA GLU A 281 6.16 8.89 -19.03
C GLU A 281 6.29 7.39 -18.73
N LEU A 282 7.36 7.02 -18.02
CA LEU A 282 7.57 5.69 -17.45
C LEU A 282 7.80 5.83 -15.95
N PHE A 283 7.00 5.11 -15.19
CA PHE A 283 7.10 5.04 -13.74
C PHE A 283 7.95 3.83 -13.33
N VAL A 284 8.77 4.03 -12.30
CA VAL A 284 9.56 2.99 -11.64
C VAL A 284 9.35 3.18 -10.15
N SER A 285 9.00 2.13 -9.43
CA SER A 285 8.69 2.20 -7.98
C SER A 285 7.67 3.29 -7.61
N GLY A 286 6.63 3.48 -8.46
CA GLY A 286 5.56 4.45 -8.22
C GLY A 286 5.89 5.91 -8.58
N GLU A 287 7.15 6.24 -8.94
CA GLU A 287 7.57 7.58 -9.32
C GLU A 287 7.87 7.69 -10.82
N ALA A 288 7.59 8.86 -11.42
CA ALA A 288 7.95 9.13 -12.80
C ALA A 288 9.48 9.24 -12.91
N ALA A 289 10.12 8.25 -13.55
CA ALA A 289 11.58 8.18 -13.67
C ALA A 289 12.09 8.67 -15.03
N PHE A 290 11.30 8.45 -16.09
CA PHE A 290 11.66 8.80 -17.46
C PHE A 290 10.46 9.40 -18.20
N ARG A 291 10.73 10.20 -19.21
CA ARG A 291 9.73 10.74 -20.13
C ARG A 291 10.19 10.65 -21.58
N ASN A 292 9.23 10.77 -22.49
CA ASN A 292 9.49 10.74 -23.94
C ASN A 292 10.32 9.52 -24.37
N LEU A 293 10.00 8.33 -23.82
CA LEU A 293 10.66 7.11 -24.24
C LEU A 293 10.15 6.70 -25.62
N ILE A 294 11.07 6.47 -26.53
CA ILE A 294 10.76 6.06 -27.90
C ILE A 294 11.42 4.71 -28.16
N PHE A 295 10.59 3.72 -28.48
CA PHE A 295 11.02 2.42 -28.94
C PHE A 295 10.68 2.27 -30.44
N ILE A 296 11.55 1.60 -31.19
CA ILE A 296 11.33 1.26 -32.60
C ILE A 296 11.16 -0.24 -32.73
N LEU A 297 10.12 -0.67 -33.45
CA LEU A 297 9.93 -2.06 -33.83
C LEU A 297 11.10 -2.53 -34.69
N SER A 298 12.00 -3.31 -34.12
CA SER A 298 13.25 -3.76 -34.76
C SER A 298 13.10 -5.13 -35.43
N ASP A 299 12.15 -5.96 -34.94
CA ASP A 299 11.80 -7.24 -35.52
C ASP A 299 10.29 -7.47 -35.35
N ALA A 300 9.56 -7.47 -36.47
CA ALA A 300 8.12 -7.62 -36.48
C ALA A 300 7.65 -9.08 -36.28
N GLU A 301 8.47 -10.08 -36.60
CA GLU A 301 8.12 -11.49 -36.42
C GLU A 301 8.25 -11.90 -34.96
N GLN A 302 9.26 -11.38 -34.28
CA GLN A 302 9.52 -11.62 -32.86
C GLN A 302 8.93 -10.57 -31.93
N LEU A 303 8.33 -9.51 -32.49
CA LEU A 303 7.77 -8.36 -31.74
C LEU A 303 8.80 -7.70 -30.83
N LEU A 304 10.01 -7.51 -31.35
CA LEU A 304 11.09 -6.86 -30.64
C LEU A 304 11.08 -5.35 -30.90
N PHE A 305 11.24 -4.59 -29.84
CA PHE A 305 11.34 -3.14 -29.86
C PHE A 305 12.67 -2.69 -29.26
N THR A 306 13.40 -1.84 -29.97
CA THR A 306 14.68 -1.30 -29.52
C THR A 306 14.49 0.14 -29.07
N LEU A 307 15.01 0.47 -27.89
CA LEU A 307 14.99 1.84 -27.36
C LEU A 307 15.85 2.77 -28.22
N GLU A 308 15.22 3.81 -28.76
CA GLU A 308 15.87 4.83 -29.59
C GLU A 308 16.32 6.03 -28.75
N SER A 309 15.43 6.52 -27.87
CA SER A 309 15.71 7.71 -27.04
C SER A 309 14.81 7.76 -25.81
N PHE A 310 15.24 8.52 -24.81
CA PHE A 310 14.49 8.85 -23.61
C PHE A 310 15.04 10.13 -22.96
N GLU A 311 14.26 10.73 -22.06
CA GLU A 311 14.69 11.81 -21.16
C GLU A 311 14.53 11.32 -19.72
N GLN A 312 15.54 11.53 -18.88
CA GLN A 312 15.47 11.25 -17.45
C GLN A 312 14.86 12.46 -16.73
N ILE A 313 13.98 12.21 -15.74
CA ILE A 313 13.33 13.24 -14.92
C ILE A 313 14.20 13.59 -13.70
#